data_4585a403358105a52c5cf9d82f25ff48
#
_entry.id   4585a403358105a52c5cf9d82f25ff48
#
_cell.length_a   1.000
_cell.length_b   1.000
_cell.length_c   1.000
_cell.angle_alpha   90.00
_cell.angle_beta   90.00
_cell.angle_gamma   90.00
#
_symmetry.space_group_name_H-M   'P 1'
#
loop_
_entity.id
_entity.type
_entity.pdbx_description
1 polymer ?
#
loop_
_entity_poly.entity_id
_entity_poly.type
_entity_poly.pdbx_seq_one_letter_code
_entity_poly.pdbx_strand_id
1 'polypeptide(L)'
;MRRPAAALAAIVLTALVGGCVQVPDRGPVVETRSEGDVSSDTGFFFDPRPPEEGAAPAEIVRQFLIAMQAVPVSTKVAREFLTKDAAASWNPQQETITYPVPPTPTDSGQEVSIQLPEANHLDSRRAWRGALPRAQRTITFPMSLEDGEWRIAGLPNAMIVPQDWFQQYFRQVSLYYFDPTGSILIPEPVFVPRGDQLPSTLTQALLMGPSPGLSRVIQSFIPPGLEVSVGVTVSDDGVADILLSGDGGQPSADTIEMMLAQLAWTLRQDPAVKSIQLSFNGDPVPLPGGVSSYRVDGGAQFDPAGFQASP
;
A
#
# COMPACT_ATOMS: atom_id res chain seq x y z
N MET A 1 50.04 5.74 -71.58
CA MET A 1 50.08 6.66 -70.46
C MET A 1 48.74 6.67 -69.71
N ARG A 2 48.39 5.60 -68.97
CA ARG A 2 47.08 5.49 -68.24
C ARG A 2 47.21 4.64 -66.95
N ARG A 3 48.25 4.79 -66.18
CA ARG A 3 48.49 3.97 -64.96
C ARG A 3 48.65 4.68 -63.61
N PRO A 4 48.69 6.02 -63.46
CA PRO A 4 48.75 6.61 -62.12
C PRO A 4 47.38 6.89 -61.47
N ALA A 5 46.26 6.96 -62.23
CA ALA A 5 44.95 7.30 -61.65
C ALA A 5 44.30 6.13 -60.87
N ALA A 6 44.60 4.87 -61.25
CA ALA A 6 44.04 3.69 -60.54
C ALA A 6 44.71 3.45 -59.14
N ALA A 7 46.01 3.83 -59.02
CA ALA A 7 46.72 3.67 -57.76
C ALA A 7 46.25 4.71 -56.69
N LEU A 8 45.87 5.91 -57.10
CA LEU A 8 45.35 6.96 -56.19
C LEU A 8 43.92 6.62 -55.69
N ALA A 9 43.09 6.01 -56.53
CA ALA A 9 41.76 5.60 -56.13
C ALA A 9 41.76 4.44 -55.12
N ALA A 10 42.74 3.53 -55.20
CA ALA A 10 42.87 2.44 -54.20
C ALA A 10 43.34 2.91 -52.84
N ILE A 11 44.16 3.95 -52.76
CA ILE A 11 44.66 4.53 -51.48
C ILE A 11 43.57 5.35 -50.78
N VAL A 12 42.69 5.99 -51.50
CA VAL A 12 41.55 6.77 -50.88
C VAL A 12 40.45 5.85 -50.39
N LEU A 13 40.25 4.67 -51.01
CA LEU A 13 39.23 3.71 -50.58
C LEU A 13 39.64 2.93 -49.31
N THR A 14 40.94 2.74 -49.07
CA THR A 14 41.47 2.09 -47.86
C THR A 14 41.49 3.01 -46.62
N ALA A 15 41.40 4.34 -46.77
CA ALA A 15 41.38 5.27 -45.69
C ALA A 15 40.01 5.48 -45.05
N LEU A 16 38.91 4.98 -45.67
CA LEU A 16 37.54 5.14 -45.22
C LEU A 16 37.00 4.00 -44.33
N VAL A 17 37.76 2.94 -44.08
CA VAL A 17 37.33 1.78 -43.28
C VAL A 17 37.94 1.73 -41.87
N GLY A 18 38.77 2.73 -41.50
CA GLY A 18 39.49 2.79 -40.22
C GLY A 18 38.83 3.59 -39.10
N GLY A 19 37.52 3.79 -39.15
CA GLY A 19 36.78 4.46 -38.08
C GLY A 19 36.35 3.49 -36.97
N CYS A 20 37.31 2.90 -36.21
CA CYS A 20 37.01 2.27 -34.95
C CYS A 20 36.61 3.36 -33.94
N VAL A 21 35.30 3.41 -33.59
CA VAL A 21 34.82 4.11 -32.40
C VAL A 21 35.46 3.40 -31.21
N GLN A 22 36.53 3.97 -30.67
CA GLN A 22 37.08 3.56 -29.39
C GLN A 22 36.13 4.07 -28.30
N VAL A 23 35.37 3.18 -27.69
CA VAL A 23 34.73 3.39 -26.39
C VAL A 23 35.87 3.51 -25.38
N PRO A 24 36.00 4.59 -24.60
CA PRO A 24 37.06 4.70 -23.60
C PRO A 24 36.79 3.71 -22.46
N ASP A 25 37.62 2.67 -22.38
CA ASP A 25 37.58 1.65 -21.33
C ASP A 25 38.11 2.12 -19.96
N ARG A 26 38.47 3.40 -19.83
CA ARG A 26 39.02 3.96 -18.59
C ARG A 26 38.56 5.41 -18.42
N GLY A 27 37.41 5.58 -17.79
CA GLY A 27 37.08 6.80 -17.09
C GLY A 27 37.55 6.70 -15.62
N PRO A 28 37.90 7.80 -14.94
CA PRO A 28 38.17 7.74 -13.50
C PRO A 28 36.93 7.21 -12.80
N VAL A 29 37.07 6.07 -12.12
CA VAL A 29 36.07 5.58 -11.18
C VAL A 29 36.10 6.57 -10.01
N VAL A 30 35.16 7.49 -9.98
CA VAL A 30 34.89 8.27 -8.78
C VAL A 30 34.15 7.32 -7.83
N GLU A 31 34.88 6.69 -6.92
CA GLU A 31 34.29 6.04 -5.76
C GLU A 31 33.66 7.14 -4.90
N THR A 32 32.37 7.38 -5.11
CA THR A 32 31.55 8.07 -4.13
C THR A 32 31.40 7.09 -2.97
N ARG A 33 32.16 7.30 -1.90
CA ARG A 33 31.85 6.69 -0.61
C ARG A 33 30.48 7.20 -0.20
N SER A 34 29.45 6.41 -0.46
CA SER A 34 28.19 6.52 0.25
C SER A 34 28.41 5.89 1.62
N GLU A 35 28.77 6.70 2.61
CA GLU A 35 28.50 6.39 3.99
C GLU A 35 26.98 6.43 4.16
N GLY A 36 26.36 5.28 4.25
CA GLY A 36 24.96 5.05 4.42
C GLY A 36 24.56 3.85 3.58
N ASP A 37 24.46 2.71 4.24
CA ASP A 37 23.85 1.50 3.69
C ASP A 37 22.36 1.79 3.45
N VAL A 38 22.09 2.53 2.37
CA VAL A 38 20.75 2.67 1.85
C VAL A 38 20.53 1.36 1.12
N SER A 39 19.79 0.45 1.75
CA SER A 39 19.12 -0.65 1.05
C SER A 39 18.43 -0.02 -0.15
N SER A 40 19.10 -0.06 -1.29
CA SER A 40 18.54 0.36 -2.56
C SER A 40 17.52 -0.71 -2.99
N ASP A 41 16.40 -0.75 -2.28
CA ASP A 41 15.15 -1.12 -2.92
C ASP A 41 14.89 0.02 -3.92
N THR A 42 15.36 -0.14 -5.14
CA THR A 42 15.03 0.71 -6.28
C THR A 42 13.56 0.47 -6.56
N GLY A 43 12.72 0.98 -5.65
CA GLY A 43 11.28 0.93 -5.78
C GLY A 43 10.91 1.59 -7.09
N PHE A 44 10.27 0.85 -7.97
CA PHE A 44 9.71 1.37 -9.20
C PHE A 44 8.79 2.55 -8.81
N PHE A 45 9.16 3.75 -9.23
CA PHE A 45 8.37 4.95 -9.00
C PHE A 45 7.49 5.17 -10.22
N PHE A 46 6.19 5.32 -10.02
CA PHE A 46 5.23 5.66 -11.06
C PHE A 46 4.38 6.86 -10.62
N ASP A 47 4.63 7.99 -11.26
CA ASP A 47 3.85 9.23 -11.07
C ASP A 47 2.93 9.41 -12.29
N PRO A 48 1.61 9.16 -12.13
CA PRO A 48 0.66 9.30 -13.24
C PRO A 48 0.53 10.77 -13.65
N ARG A 49 0.16 10.99 -14.93
CA ARG A 49 -0.08 12.32 -15.47
C ARG A 49 -1.48 12.83 -15.11
N PRO A 50 -1.65 14.13 -14.93
CA PRO A 50 -2.96 14.76 -14.80
C PRO A 50 -3.78 14.61 -16.10
N PRO A 51 -5.10 14.93 -16.08
CA PRO A 51 -5.93 14.87 -17.28
C PRO A 51 -5.41 15.80 -18.37
N GLU A 52 -5.41 15.30 -19.61
CA GLU A 52 -5.02 16.07 -20.78
C GLU A 52 -6.14 17.04 -21.18
N GLU A 53 -5.76 18.24 -21.65
CA GLU A 53 -6.70 19.24 -22.15
C GLU A 53 -7.46 18.72 -23.38
N GLY A 54 -8.76 18.91 -23.40
CA GLY A 54 -9.62 18.47 -24.50
C GLY A 54 -9.83 16.95 -24.61
N ALA A 55 -9.41 16.17 -23.61
CA ALA A 55 -9.57 14.73 -23.63
C ALA A 55 -11.06 14.32 -23.65
N ALA A 56 -11.39 13.32 -24.48
CA ALA A 56 -12.74 12.78 -24.59
C ALA A 56 -13.15 12.04 -23.28
N PRO A 57 -14.46 11.91 -22.97
CA PRO A 57 -14.93 11.27 -21.74
C PRO A 57 -14.36 9.89 -21.48
N ALA A 58 -14.33 9.01 -22.49
CA ALA A 58 -13.77 7.67 -22.36
C ALA A 58 -12.26 7.68 -22.03
N GLU A 59 -11.53 8.66 -22.56
CA GLU A 59 -10.11 8.85 -22.29
C GLU A 59 -9.88 9.34 -20.86
N ILE A 60 -10.71 10.26 -20.36
CA ILE A 60 -10.68 10.71 -18.95
C ILE A 60 -10.84 9.52 -18.00
N VAL A 61 -11.82 8.64 -18.24
CA VAL A 61 -12.02 7.44 -17.40
C VAL A 61 -10.83 6.47 -17.53
N ARG A 62 -10.28 6.28 -18.71
CA ARG A 62 -9.10 5.41 -18.92
C ARG A 62 -7.89 5.93 -18.14
N GLN A 63 -7.60 7.21 -18.25
CA GLN A 63 -6.48 7.85 -17.56
C GLN A 63 -6.71 7.90 -16.04
N PHE A 64 -7.95 8.08 -15.58
CA PHE A 64 -8.31 7.98 -14.16
C PHE A 64 -7.97 6.60 -13.58
N LEU A 65 -8.29 5.50 -14.28
CA LEU A 65 -7.93 4.15 -13.84
C LEU A 65 -6.41 3.94 -13.78
N ILE A 66 -5.66 4.56 -14.67
CA ILE A 66 -4.20 4.56 -14.65
C ILE A 66 -3.68 5.40 -13.47
N ALA A 67 -4.31 6.54 -13.20
CA ALA A 67 -3.89 7.44 -12.11
C ALA A 67 -4.05 6.81 -10.72
N MET A 68 -4.91 5.81 -10.56
CA MET A 68 -5.00 5.04 -9.32
C MET A 68 -3.83 4.07 -9.10
N GLN A 69 -2.97 3.85 -10.09
CA GLN A 69 -1.82 2.95 -10.02
C GLN A 69 -0.53 3.66 -9.60
N ALA A 70 -0.60 4.86 -9.01
CA ALA A 70 0.56 5.59 -8.52
C ALA A 70 1.43 4.77 -7.55
N VAL A 71 2.75 4.93 -7.66
CA VAL A 71 3.72 4.31 -6.76
C VAL A 71 4.71 5.37 -6.27
N PRO A 72 4.77 5.67 -4.98
CA PRO A 72 3.98 5.11 -3.86
C PRO A 72 2.47 5.29 -4.02
N VAL A 73 1.71 4.39 -3.39
CA VAL A 73 0.24 4.39 -3.48
C VAL A 73 -0.34 5.75 -3.08
N SER A 74 -0.96 6.43 -4.03
CA SER A 74 -1.54 7.76 -3.87
C SER A 74 -2.71 7.96 -4.82
N THR A 75 -3.73 8.67 -4.37
CA THR A 75 -4.88 9.04 -5.21
C THR A 75 -4.92 10.53 -5.54
N LYS A 76 -3.81 11.24 -5.30
CA LYS A 76 -3.75 12.69 -5.52
C LYS A 76 -4.06 13.06 -6.98
N VAL A 77 -3.34 12.45 -7.92
CA VAL A 77 -3.55 12.72 -9.35
C VAL A 77 -4.91 12.18 -9.82
N ALA A 78 -5.36 11.03 -9.31
CA ALA A 78 -6.68 10.50 -9.65
C ALA A 78 -7.82 11.49 -9.31
N ARG A 79 -7.69 12.28 -8.24
CA ARG A 79 -8.69 13.32 -7.89
C ARG A 79 -8.79 14.45 -8.91
N GLU A 80 -7.76 14.71 -9.71
CA GLU A 80 -7.76 15.75 -10.72
C GLU A 80 -8.65 15.42 -11.93
N PHE A 81 -9.02 14.14 -12.09
CA PHE A 81 -9.98 13.67 -13.09
C PHE A 81 -11.44 13.86 -12.69
N LEU A 82 -11.71 14.26 -11.45
CA LEU A 82 -13.04 14.40 -10.88
C LEU A 82 -13.49 15.87 -10.93
N THR A 83 -14.80 16.09 -10.91
CA THR A 83 -15.32 17.43 -10.59
C THR A 83 -14.94 17.78 -9.14
N LYS A 84 -14.97 19.06 -8.79
CA LYS A 84 -14.67 19.54 -7.42
C LYS A 84 -15.53 18.83 -6.37
N ASP A 85 -16.84 18.67 -6.65
CA ASP A 85 -17.79 18.02 -5.74
C ASP A 85 -17.50 16.51 -5.61
N ALA A 86 -17.26 15.83 -6.73
CA ALA A 86 -16.90 14.42 -6.72
C ALA A 86 -15.57 14.19 -6.00
N ALA A 87 -14.55 15.02 -6.25
CA ALA A 87 -13.25 14.93 -5.58
C ALA A 87 -13.36 15.14 -4.06
N ALA A 88 -14.24 16.05 -3.60
CA ALA A 88 -14.44 16.31 -2.18
C ALA A 88 -15.15 15.14 -1.46
N SER A 89 -16.09 14.46 -2.13
CA SER A 89 -16.89 13.38 -1.55
C SER A 89 -16.31 11.98 -1.74
N TRP A 90 -15.43 11.78 -2.71
CA TRP A 90 -14.86 10.47 -3.03
C TRP A 90 -13.91 9.95 -1.95
N ASN A 91 -14.22 8.76 -1.43
CA ASN A 91 -13.40 8.05 -0.47
C ASN A 91 -12.86 6.73 -1.06
N PRO A 92 -11.66 6.71 -1.68
CA PRO A 92 -11.08 5.52 -2.28
C PRO A 92 -10.67 4.44 -1.27
N GLN A 93 -10.64 4.77 0.04
CA GLN A 93 -10.27 3.82 1.09
C GLN A 93 -11.45 2.96 1.55
N GLN A 94 -12.67 3.26 1.13
CA GLN A 94 -13.85 2.51 1.56
C GLN A 94 -13.89 1.10 1.00
N GLU A 95 -13.38 0.91 -0.22
CA GLU A 95 -13.31 -0.38 -0.90
C GLU A 95 -12.10 -0.41 -1.83
N THR A 96 -11.57 -1.61 -2.11
CA THR A 96 -10.61 -1.82 -3.19
C THR A 96 -11.19 -2.85 -4.16
N ILE A 97 -11.32 -2.50 -5.43
CA ILE A 97 -11.77 -3.38 -6.51
C ILE A 97 -10.56 -3.74 -7.36
N THR A 98 -10.29 -5.04 -7.52
CA THR A 98 -9.20 -5.53 -8.37
C THR A 98 -9.76 -6.25 -9.59
N TYR A 99 -9.16 -6.02 -10.76
CA TYR A 99 -9.57 -6.65 -12.02
C TYR A 99 -8.37 -7.31 -12.72
N PRO A 100 -8.57 -8.52 -13.31
CA PRO A 100 -7.48 -9.24 -13.99
C PRO A 100 -7.22 -8.73 -15.41
N VAL A 101 -8.23 -8.15 -16.08
CA VAL A 101 -8.14 -7.66 -17.46
C VAL A 101 -8.53 -6.19 -17.50
N PRO A 102 -7.68 -5.30 -18.07
CA PRO A 102 -7.99 -3.89 -18.19
C PRO A 102 -9.31 -3.66 -18.90
N PRO A 103 -10.25 -2.91 -18.31
CA PRO A 103 -11.54 -2.63 -18.93
C PRO A 103 -11.40 -1.65 -20.08
N THR A 104 -12.29 -1.79 -21.07
CA THR A 104 -12.44 -0.81 -22.14
C THR A 104 -13.60 0.13 -21.79
N PRO A 105 -13.35 1.44 -21.58
CA PRO A 105 -14.42 2.40 -21.36
C PRO A 105 -15.34 2.52 -22.56
N THR A 106 -16.66 2.50 -22.33
CA THR A 106 -17.70 2.69 -23.35
C THR A 106 -18.39 4.02 -23.09
N ASP A 107 -18.28 4.94 -24.03
CA ASP A 107 -18.86 6.28 -23.99
C ASP A 107 -20.31 6.25 -24.50
N SER A 108 -21.22 6.84 -23.72
CA SER A 108 -22.65 7.03 -24.07
C SER A 108 -23.03 8.53 -24.02
N GLY A 109 -22.07 9.43 -24.18
CA GLY A 109 -22.23 10.88 -24.19
C GLY A 109 -22.04 11.53 -22.82
N GLN A 110 -23.01 11.42 -21.91
CA GLN A 110 -22.92 11.97 -20.55
C GLN A 110 -22.47 10.94 -19.51
N GLU A 111 -22.26 9.72 -19.93
CA GLU A 111 -21.84 8.63 -19.06
C GLU A 111 -20.79 7.77 -19.77
N VAL A 112 -19.79 7.33 -19.00
CA VAL A 112 -18.84 6.33 -19.45
C VAL A 112 -18.98 5.11 -18.55
N SER A 113 -19.06 3.92 -19.13
CA SER A 113 -19.16 2.68 -18.37
C SER A 113 -17.98 1.76 -18.62
N ILE A 114 -17.61 0.98 -17.59
CA ILE A 114 -16.65 -0.11 -17.70
C ILE A 114 -17.28 -1.42 -17.23
N GLN A 115 -16.81 -2.54 -17.78
CA GLN A 115 -17.22 -3.88 -17.39
C GLN A 115 -16.07 -4.59 -16.70
N LEU A 116 -16.32 -5.15 -15.51
CA LEU A 116 -15.34 -5.86 -14.68
C LEU A 116 -15.85 -7.28 -14.35
N PRO A 117 -15.91 -8.20 -15.33
CA PRO A 117 -16.60 -9.50 -15.17
C PRO A 117 -15.99 -10.41 -14.11
N GLU A 118 -14.69 -10.36 -13.92
CA GLU A 118 -13.92 -11.22 -13.01
C GLU A 118 -13.27 -10.43 -11.86
N ALA A 119 -13.82 -9.25 -11.55
CA ALA A 119 -13.30 -8.43 -10.48
C ALA A 119 -13.54 -9.08 -9.11
N ASN A 120 -12.59 -8.81 -8.22
CA ASN A 120 -12.69 -9.12 -6.79
C ASN A 120 -12.72 -7.82 -5.99
N HIS A 121 -13.13 -7.92 -4.72
CA HIS A 121 -13.15 -6.74 -3.88
C HIS A 121 -12.66 -7.02 -2.45
N LEU A 122 -12.13 -5.97 -1.85
CA LEU A 122 -11.69 -5.91 -0.47
C LEU A 122 -12.43 -4.77 0.22
N ASP A 123 -12.78 -4.94 1.48
CA ASP A 123 -13.45 -3.91 2.26
C ASP A 123 -12.53 -2.74 2.66
N SER A 124 -13.03 -1.81 3.46
CA SER A 124 -12.28 -0.65 3.98
C SER A 124 -11.07 -1.02 4.84
N ARG A 125 -11.02 -2.26 5.35
CA ARG A 125 -9.88 -2.84 6.06
C ARG A 125 -8.89 -3.52 5.14
N ARG A 126 -9.20 -3.58 3.82
CA ARG A 126 -8.51 -4.39 2.82
C ARG A 126 -8.53 -5.88 3.16
N ALA A 127 -9.56 -6.32 3.89
CA ALA A 127 -9.86 -7.74 4.05
C ALA A 127 -10.55 -8.25 2.78
N TRP A 128 -10.11 -9.40 2.28
CA TRP A 128 -10.65 -10.03 1.08
C TRP A 128 -12.12 -10.43 1.24
N ARG A 129 -12.98 -10.03 0.32
CA ARG A 129 -14.41 -10.31 0.31
C ARG A 129 -14.85 -11.22 -0.85
N GLY A 130 -13.90 -11.63 -1.67
CA GLY A 130 -14.17 -12.52 -2.81
C GLY A 130 -14.57 -11.79 -4.09
N ALA A 131 -15.32 -12.47 -4.94
CA ALA A 131 -15.73 -11.91 -6.23
C ALA A 131 -16.68 -10.73 -6.06
N LEU A 132 -16.46 -9.67 -6.84
CA LEU A 132 -17.34 -8.51 -6.89
C LEU A 132 -18.77 -8.94 -7.26
N PRO A 133 -19.81 -8.54 -6.51
CA PRO A 133 -21.20 -8.89 -6.83
C PRO A 133 -21.58 -8.51 -8.26
N ARG A 134 -22.35 -9.37 -8.93
CA ARG A 134 -22.70 -9.17 -10.35
C ARG A 134 -23.30 -7.80 -10.65
N ALA A 135 -24.11 -7.27 -9.75
CA ALA A 135 -24.75 -5.95 -9.89
C ALA A 135 -23.76 -4.79 -9.86
N GLN A 136 -22.55 -5.00 -9.32
CA GLN A 136 -21.50 -3.98 -9.20
C GLN A 136 -20.38 -4.12 -10.27
N ARG A 137 -20.46 -5.14 -11.13
CA ARG A 137 -19.45 -5.37 -12.17
C ARG A 137 -19.51 -4.42 -13.35
N THR A 138 -20.62 -3.69 -13.49
CA THR A 138 -20.72 -2.55 -14.38
C THR A 138 -20.60 -1.29 -13.56
N ILE A 139 -19.53 -0.54 -13.77
CA ILE A 139 -19.32 0.75 -13.10
C ILE A 139 -19.62 1.83 -14.14
N THR A 140 -20.52 2.74 -13.79
CA THR A 140 -20.88 3.90 -14.61
C THR A 140 -20.31 5.15 -13.97
N PHE A 141 -19.68 5.98 -14.79
CA PHE A 141 -19.10 7.27 -14.43
C PHE A 141 -19.92 8.37 -15.11
N PRO A 142 -20.83 9.05 -14.42
CA PRO A 142 -21.43 10.29 -14.91
C PRO A 142 -20.35 11.31 -15.24
N MET A 143 -20.43 11.92 -16.40
CA MET A 143 -19.48 12.90 -16.90
C MET A 143 -20.09 14.30 -16.91
N SER A 144 -19.30 15.32 -16.61
CA SER A 144 -19.70 16.71 -16.65
C SER A 144 -18.58 17.59 -17.20
N LEU A 145 -18.95 18.69 -17.84
CA LEU A 145 -18.00 19.74 -18.24
C LEU A 145 -17.80 20.68 -17.03
N GLU A 146 -16.55 20.80 -16.61
CA GLU A 146 -16.13 21.78 -15.60
C GLU A 146 -15.00 22.63 -16.21
N ASP A 147 -15.20 23.93 -16.25
CA ASP A 147 -14.28 24.88 -16.88
C ASP A 147 -13.98 24.56 -18.37
N GLY A 148 -14.96 23.96 -19.09
CA GLY A 148 -14.82 23.55 -20.49
C GLY A 148 -14.17 22.17 -20.70
N GLU A 149 -13.75 21.50 -19.65
CA GLU A 149 -13.08 20.20 -19.69
C GLU A 149 -13.95 19.08 -19.11
N TRP A 150 -13.89 17.89 -19.69
CA TRP A 150 -14.61 16.74 -19.16
C TRP A 150 -14.02 16.27 -17.84
N ARG A 151 -14.89 16.02 -16.85
CA ARG A 151 -14.54 15.47 -15.55
C ARG A 151 -15.58 14.43 -15.12
N ILE A 152 -15.15 13.50 -14.29
CA ILE A 152 -16.03 12.48 -13.68
C ILE A 152 -16.82 13.15 -12.57
N ALA A 153 -18.15 13.16 -12.70
CA ALA A 153 -19.05 13.77 -11.72
C ALA A 153 -19.57 12.80 -10.67
N GLY A 154 -19.38 11.48 -10.88
CA GLY A 154 -19.81 10.46 -9.94
C GLY A 154 -19.07 9.15 -10.16
N LEU A 155 -18.77 8.45 -9.06
CA LEU A 155 -18.04 7.19 -9.06
C LEU A 155 -18.25 6.46 -7.72
N PRO A 156 -18.00 5.13 -7.65
CA PRO A 156 -18.04 4.43 -6.37
C PRO A 156 -16.90 4.87 -5.45
N ASN A 157 -17.12 4.79 -4.15
CA ASN A 157 -16.08 5.01 -3.14
C ASN A 157 -15.13 3.81 -3.07
N ALA A 158 -14.32 3.66 -4.10
CA ALA A 158 -13.39 2.55 -4.24
C ALA A 158 -12.09 2.97 -4.94
N MET A 159 -11.01 2.29 -4.61
CA MET A 159 -9.81 2.23 -5.42
C MET A 159 -9.97 1.08 -6.44
N ILE A 160 -9.85 1.35 -7.74
CA ILE A 160 -10.10 0.38 -8.81
C ILE A 160 -8.79 0.18 -9.57
N VAL A 161 -8.13 -0.98 -9.39
CA VAL A 161 -6.77 -1.22 -9.88
C VAL A 161 -6.60 -2.60 -10.51
N PRO A 162 -5.61 -2.80 -11.40
CA PRO A 162 -5.25 -4.13 -11.88
C PRO A 162 -4.86 -5.07 -10.74
N GLN A 163 -5.23 -6.34 -10.86
CA GLN A 163 -4.93 -7.37 -9.86
C GLN A 163 -3.42 -7.61 -9.71
N ASP A 164 -2.68 -7.62 -10.81
CA ASP A 164 -1.22 -7.78 -10.84
C ASP A 164 -0.51 -6.59 -10.15
N TRP A 165 -0.95 -5.35 -10.44
CA TRP A 165 -0.47 -4.17 -9.74
C TRP A 165 -0.73 -4.27 -8.23
N PHE A 166 -1.95 -4.68 -7.83
CA PHE A 166 -2.29 -4.85 -6.42
C PHE A 166 -1.39 -5.89 -5.74
N GLN A 167 -1.18 -7.06 -6.36
CA GLN A 167 -0.30 -8.11 -5.83
C GLN A 167 1.17 -7.68 -5.74
N GLN A 168 1.62 -6.82 -6.65
CA GLN A 168 2.98 -6.29 -6.65
C GLN A 168 3.21 -5.29 -5.52
N TYR A 169 2.27 -4.38 -5.26
CA TYR A 169 2.44 -3.27 -4.33
C TYR A 169 1.75 -3.43 -2.98
N PHE A 170 0.99 -4.49 -2.81
CA PHE A 170 0.41 -4.87 -1.51
C PHE A 170 0.93 -6.24 -1.08
N ARG A 171 0.92 -6.47 0.23
CA ARG A 171 1.20 -7.77 0.81
C ARG A 171 0.12 -8.17 1.78
N GLN A 172 -0.17 -9.46 1.87
CA GLN A 172 -1.05 -9.99 2.89
C GLN A 172 -0.32 -10.04 4.23
N VAL A 173 -0.99 -9.60 5.28
CA VAL A 173 -0.57 -9.68 6.68
C VAL A 173 -1.74 -10.16 7.51
N SER A 174 -1.49 -10.51 8.77
CA SER A 174 -2.53 -10.89 9.74
C SER A 174 -2.62 -9.87 10.84
N LEU A 175 -3.80 -9.33 11.09
CA LEU A 175 -4.10 -8.59 12.32
C LEU A 175 -4.63 -9.59 13.34
N TYR A 176 -4.13 -9.53 14.58
CA TYR A 176 -4.50 -10.50 15.60
C TYR A 176 -5.49 -9.91 16.59
N TYR A 177 -6.65 -10.55 16.69
CA TYR A 177 -7.73 -10.21 17.60
C TYR A 177 -8.05 -11.40 18.48
N PHE A 178 -8.66 -11.17 19.64
CA PHE A 178 -9.05 -12.26 20.51
C PHE A 178 -10.37 -12.91 20.08
N ASP A 179 -10.52 -14.18 20.43
CA ASP A 179 -11.81 -14.83 20.42
C ASP A 179 -12.74 -14.18 21.49
N PRO A 180 -14.06 -14.43 21.47
CA PRO A 180 -15.00 -13.82 22.41
C PRO A 180 -14.71 -14.13 23.88
N THR A 181 -13.94 -15.19 24.18
CA THR A 181 -13.56 -15.56 25.55
C THR A 181 -12.27 -14.89 26.02
N GLY A 182 -11.52 -14.24 25.14
CA GLY A 182 -10.22 -13.65 25.42
C GLY A 182 -9.11 -14.68 25.62
N SER A 183 -9.29 -15.91 25.15
CA SER A 183 -8.38 -17.02 25.42
C SER A 183 -7.35 -17.26 24.34
N ILE A 184 -7.67 -16.97 23.07
CA ILE A 184 -6.79 -17.18 21.93
C ILE A 184 -6.85 -16.01 20.96
N LEU A 185 -5.72 -15.77 20.30
CA LEU A 185 -5.60 -14.80 19.21
C LEU A 185 -6.00 -15.44 17.90
N ILE A 186 -6.88 -14.79 17.16
CA ILE A 186 -7.38 -15.20 15.83
C ILE A 186 -6.81 -14.25 14.79
N PRO A 187 -6.12 -14.74 13.74
CA PRO A 187 -5.63 -13.91 12.68
C PRO A 187 -6.76 -13.47 11.74
N GLU A 188 -6.86 -12.17 11.45
CA GLU A 188 -7.64 -11.61 10.37
C GLU A 188 -6.70 -11.23 9.22
N PRO A 189 -6.73 -11.93 8.06
CA PRO A 189 -5.88 -11.60 6.93
C PRO A 189 -6.38 -10.32 6.25
N VAL A 190 -5.46 -9.35 6.11
CA VAL A 190 -5.69 -8.08 5.40
C VAL A 190 -4.53 -7.79 4.47
N PHE A 191 -4.72 -6.84 3.53
CA PHE A 191 -3.64 -6.40 2.65
C PHE A 191 -3.17 -5.01 3.03
N VAL A 192 -1.85 -4.82 3.09
CA VAL A 192 -1.22 -3.53 3.37
C VAL A 192 -0.25 -3.16 2.26
N PRO A 193 -0.04 -1.87 1.95
CA PRO A 193 0.99 -1.45 1.02
C PRO A 193 2.37 -1.98 1.44
N ARG A 194 3.19 -2.38 0.48
CA ARG A 194 4.61 -2.66 0.71
C ARG A 194 5.36 -1.36 0.95
N GLY A 195 6.35 -1.38 1.83
CA GLY A 195 7.17 -0.21 2.16
C GLY A 195 7.77 -0.32 3.57
N ASP A 196 8.61 0.64 3.91
CA ASP A 196 9.39 0.67 5.15
C ASP A 196 8.56 1.07 6.38
N GLN A 197 7.31 1.47 6.19
CA GLN A 197 6.39 1.90 7.25
C GLN A 197 5.49 0.77 7.76
N LEU A 198 5.93 -0.50 7.62
CA LEU A 198 5.08 -1.62 8.00
C LEU A 198 4.63 -1.59 9.46
N PRO A 199 5.49 -1.32 10.47
CA PRO A 199 5.06 -1.26 11.87
C PRO A 199 3.96 -0.23 12.10
N SER A 200 4.10 0.97 11.51
CA SER A 200 3.06 2.01 11.57
C SER A 200 1.76 1.58 10.91
N THR A 201 1.85 0.98 9.73
CA THR A 201 0.68 0.51 8.98
C THR A 201 -0.07 -0.60 9.71
N LEU A 202 0.66 -1.57 10.29
CA LEU A 202 0.08 -2.66 11.08
C LEU A 202 -0.60 -2.13 12.35
N THR A 203 0.06 -1.21 13.06
CA THR A 203 -0.50 -0.60 14.27
C THR A 203 -1.78 0.17 13.95
N GLN A 204 -1.75 1.03 12.93
CA GLN A 204 -2.95 1.78 12.51
C GLN A 204 -4.10 0.85 12.09
N ALA A 205 -3.79 -0.20 11.31
CA ALA A 205 -4.80 -1.18 10.91
C ALA A 205 -5.40 -1.92 12.10
N LEU A 206 -4.59 -2.28 13.10
CA LEU A 206 -5.04 -2.96 14.32
C LEU A 206 -5.93 -2.05 15.17
N LEU A 207 -5.56 -0.76 15.33
CA LEU A 207 -6.34 0.25 16.06
C LEU A 207 -7.74 0.48 15.48
N MET A 208 -7.91 0.32 14.18
CA MET A 208 -9.24 0.37 13.57
C MET A 208 -10.19 -0.75 14.05
N GLY A 209 -9.71 -1.77 14.77
CA GLY A 209 -10.46 -2.94 15.28
C GLY A 209 -10.80 -3.96 14.18
N PRO A 210 -11.53 -5.03 14.47
CA PRO A 210 -11.87 -6.09 13.51
C PRO A 210 -12.86 -5.63 12.45
N SER A 211 -12.88 -6.33 11.31
CA SER A 211 -13.88 -6.09 10.25
C SER A 211 -15.31 -6.24 10.79
N PRO A 212 -16.26 -5.39 10.37
CA PRO A 212 -17.62 -5.39 10.90
C PRO A 212 -18.32 -6.76 10.84
N GLY A 213 -18.02 -7.56 9.81
CA GLY A 213 -18.56 -8.92 9.67
C GLY A 213 -18.02 -9.94 10.67
N LEU A 214 -16.89 -9.66 11.33
CA LEU A 214 -16.22 -10.54 12.27
C LEU A 214 -16.42 -10.13 13.74
N SER A 215 -16.97 -8.97 14.02
CA SER A 215 -17.15 -8.42 15.38
C SER A 215 -17.98 -9.32 16.33
N ARG A 216 -18.66 -10.35 15.82
CA ARG A 216 -19.39 -11.35 16.64
C ARG A 216 -18.51 -12.53 17.06
N VAL A 217 -17.41 -12.76 16.38
CA VAL A 217 -16.54 -13.93 16.56
C VAL A 217 -15.12 -13.57 16.98
N ILE A 218 -14.75 -12.31 16.87
CA ILE A 218 -13.46 -11.76 17.35
C ILE A 218 -13.67 -10.41 18.02
N GLN A 219 -12.82 -10.08 18.97
CA GLN A 219 -12.85 -8.80 19.71
C GLN A 219 -11.47 -8.20 19.85
N SER A 220 -11.42 -6.87 19.94
CA SER A 220 -10.21 -6.12 20.28
C SER A 220 -10.25 -5.71 21.74
N PHE A 221 -9.12 -5.84 22.43
CA PHE A 221 -8.90 -5.25 23.74
C PHE A 221 -8.25 -3.86 23.66
N ILE A 222 -7.95 -3.40 22.44
CA ILE A 222 -7.52 -2.02 22.24
C ILE A 222 -8.76 -1.12 22.35
N PRO A 223 -8.77 -0.15 23.27
CA PRO A 223 -9.89 0.78 23.43
C PRO A 223 -10.17 1.53 22.12
N PRO A 224 -11.45 1.72 21.76
CA PRO A 224 -11.79 2.49 20.59
C PRO A 224 -11.40 3.97 20.74
N GLY A 225 -11.09 4.64 19.62
CA GLY A 225 -10.72 6.07 19.61
C GLY A 225 -9.25 6.33 19.98
N LEU A 226 -8.42 5.29 20.08
CA LEU A 226 -6.97 5.46 20.14
C LEU A 226 -6.41 5.67 18.75
N GLU A 227 -5.45 6.57 18.65
CA GLU A 227 -4.72 6.88 17.42
C GLU A 227 -3.21 6.82 17.68
N VAL A 228 -2.43 6.52 16.65
CA VAL A 228 -0.97 6.65 16.70
C VAL A 228 -0.62 8.12 16.56
N SER A 229 -0.03 8.72 17.59
CA SER A 229 0.30 10.16 17.60
C SER A 229 1.38 10.52 16.58
N VAL A 230 2.35 9.62 16.40
CA VAL A 230 3.45 9.71 15.41
C VAL A 230 3.65 8.31 14.84
N GLY A 231 4.18 8.18 13.63
CA GLY A 231 4.50 6.86 13.08
C GLY A 231 5.34 6.02 14.04
N VAL A 232 5.12 4.71 14.05
CA VAL A 232 5.89 3.77 14.87
C VAL A 232 7.34 3.76 14.40
N THR A 233 8.26 4.13 15.28
CA THR A 233 9.71 4.06 15.02
C THR A 233 10.29 2.77 15.57
N VAL A 234 11.22 2.16 14.84
CA VAL A 234 11.93 0.96 15.29
C VAL A 234 13.40 1.32 15.46
N SER A 235 13.92 1.11 16.68
CA SER A 235 15.35 1.35 16.96
C SER A 235 16.25 0.26 16.36
N ASP A 236 17.55 0.51 16.30
CA ASP A 236 18.55 -0.47 15.82
C ASP A 236 18.53 -1.78 16.62
N ASP A 237 18.14 -1.73 17.90
CA ASP A 237 17.96 -2.90 18.77
C ASP A 237 16.66 -3.65 18.49
N GLY A 238 15.78 -3.12 17.64
CA GLY A 238 14.49 -3.71 17.25
C GLY A 238 13.36 -3.39 18.24
N VAL A 239 13.44 -2.29 18.98
CA VAL A 239 12.35 -1.83 19.85
C VAL A 239 11.41 -0.94 19.02
N ALA A 240 10.16 -1.36 18.86
CA ALA A 240 9.11 -0.55 18.26
C ALA A 240 8.53 0.37 19.34
N ASP A 241 8.69 1.68 19.16
CA ASP A 241 8.12 2.70 20.03
C ASP A 241 6.74 3.13 19.50
N ILE A 242 5.70 2.84 20.27
CA ILE A 242 4.30 3.06 19.92
C ILE A 242 3.72 4.12 20.84
N LEU A 243 3.49 5.31 20.28
CA LEU A 243 2.89 6.42 21.01
C LEU A 243 1.40 6.50 20.65
N LEU A 244 0.55 6.10 21.58
CA LEU A 244 -0.90 6.19 21.45
C LEU A 244 -1.43 7.45 22.13
N SER A 245 -2.46 8.03 21.52
CA SER A 245 -3.23 9.15 22.08
C SER A 245 -4.73 8.87 21.96
N GLY A 246 -5.50 9.42 22.89
CA GLY A 246 -6.96 9.33 22.87
C GLY A 246 -7.59 9.93 24.12
N ASP A 247 -8.90 10.12 24.07
CA ASP A 247 -9.68 10.79 25.14
C ASP A 247 -9.95 9.87 26.34
N GLY A 248 -9.61 8.58 26.25
CA GLY A 248 -9.79 7.62 27.35
C GLY A 248 -8.74 7.78 28.45
N GLY A 249 -9.07 7.37 29.67
CA GLY A 249 -8.07 7.15 30.73
C GLY A 249 -7.14 5.98 30.40
N GLN A 250 -6.03 5.87 31.15
CA GLN A 250 -5.10 4.75 30.97
C GLN A 250 -5.85 3.42 31.18
N PRO A 251 -5.69 2.44 30.24
CA PRO A 251 -6.33 1.14 30.38
C PRO A 251 -5.89 0.39 31.64
N SER A 252 -6.73 -0.54 32.12
CA SER A 252 -6.36 -1.42 33.25
C SER A 252 -5.17 -2.32 32.91
N ALA A 253 -4.47 -2.82 33.93
CA ALA A 253 -3.33 -3.71 33.74
C ALA A 253 -3.68 -4.95 32.89
N ASP A 254 -4.84 -5.56 33.14
CA ASP A 254 -5.33 -6.72 32.37
C ASP A 254 -5.59 -6.35 30.91
N THR A 255 -6.18 -5.18 30.66
CA THR A 255 -6.39 -4.66 29.30
C THR A 255 -5.06 -4.42 28.59
N ILE A 256 -4.08 -3.84 29.29
CA ILE A 256 -2.73 -3.61 28.76
C ILE A 256 -2.07 -4.92 28.33
N GLU A 257 -2.18 -5.99 29.14
CA GLU A 257 -1.61 -7.30 28.78
C GLU A 257 -2.22 -7.84 27.47
N MET A 258 -3.55 -7.76 27.32
CA MET A 258 -4.24 -8.20 26.11
C MET A 258 -3.90 -7.32 24.89
N MET A 259 -3.80 -6.00 25.08
CA MET A 259 -3.35 -5.07 24.03
C MET A 259 -1.93 -5.41 23.56
N LEU A 260 -1.01 -5.63 24.51
CA LEU A 260 0.37 -5.98 24.19
C LEU A 260 0.47 -7.31 23.44
N ALA A 261 -0.34 -8.29 23.78
CA ALA A 261 -0.40 -9.56 23.05
C ALA A 261 -0.88 -9.35 21.61
N GLN A 262 -1.94 -8.55 21.39
CA GLN A 262 -2.42 -8.21 20.04
C GLN A 262 -1.36 -7.48 19.21
N LEU A 263 -0.72 -6.47 19.80
CA LEU A 263 0.35 -5.70 19.15
C LEU A 263 1.56 -6.59 18.84
N ALA A 264 2.02 -7.39 19.79
CA ALA A 264 3.17 -8.28 19.64
C ALA A 264 2.95 -9.30 18.51
N TRP A 265 1.80 -9.99 18.51
CA TRP A 265 1.47 -10.97 17.48
C TRP A 265 1.29 -10.33 16.10
N THR A 266 0.81 -9.10 16.05
CA THR A 266 0.66 -8.36 14.79
C THR A 266 2.01 -7.85 14.29
N LEU A 267 2.82 -7.25 15.16
CA LEU A 267 4.08 -6.60 14.78
C LEU A 267 5.25 -7.58 14.54
N ARG A 268 5.22 -8.79 15.13
CA ARG A 268 6.26 -9.80 14.86
C ARG A 268 6.39 -10.23 13.40
N GLN A 269 5.43 -9.84 12.54
CA GLN A 269 5.49 -10.06 11.10
C GLN A 269 6.50 -9.14 10.41
N ASP A 270 6.96 -8.09 11.09
CA ASP A 270 8.11 -7.29 10.66
C ASP A 270 9.38 -7.83 11.33
N PRO A 271 10.36 -8.35 10.57
CA PRO A 271 11.59 -8.90 11.12
C PRO A 271 12.45 -7.89 11.91
N ALA A 272 12.26 -6.60 11.65
CA ALA A 272 12.96 -5.55 12.37
C ALA A 272 12.46 -5.39 13.80
N VAL A 273 11.22 -5.80 14.11
CA VAL A 273 10.60 -5.64 15.42
C VAL A 273 10.88 -6.86 16.31
N LYS A 274 11.55 -6.64 17.41
CA LYS A 274 11.85 -7.68 18.44
C LYS A 274 11.09 -7.46 19.73
N SER A 275 10.78 -6.20 20.04
CA SER A 275 10.05 -5.83 21.27
C SER A 275 9.27 -4.53 21.02
N ILE A 276 8.35 -4.25 21.95
CA ILE A 276 7.43 -3.10 21.90
C ILE A 276 7.62 -2.27 23.17
N GLN A 277 7.67 -0.97 23.00
CA GLN A 277 7.51 0.02 24.06
C GLN A 277 6.22 0.78 23.79
N LEU A 278 5.42 1.01 24.83
CA LEU A 278 4.11 1.63 24.68
C LEU A 278 4.02 2.87 25.57
N SER A 279 3.58 3.98 24.99
CA SER A 279 3.25 5.21 25.72
C SER A 279 1.82 5.64 25.41
N PHE A 280 1.14 6.20 26.39
CA PHE A 280 -0.23 6.67 26.28
C PHE A 280 -0.31 8.15 26.69
N ASN A 281 -0.74 9.03 25.77
CA ASN A 281 -0.78 10.49 25.93
C ASN A 281 0.57 11.08 26.44
N GLY A 282 1.68 10.49 26.03
CA GLY A 282 3.03 10.91 26.44
C GLY A 282 3.58 10.23 27.69
N ASP A 283 2.76 9.50 28.45
CA ASP A 283 3.19 8.77 29.63
C ASP A 283 3.55 7.30 29.29
N PRO A 284 4.69 6.78 29.72
CA PRO A 284 5.03 5.37 29.54
C PRO A 284 4.00 4.46 30.22
N VAL A 285 3.58 3.42 29.49
CA VAL A 285 2.66 2.41 30.04
C VAL A 285 3.45 1.41 30.87
N PRO A 286 3.10 1.17 32.16
CA PRO A 286 3.72 0.12 32.97
C PRO A 286 3.46 -1.24 32.32
N LEU A 287 4.55 -1.95 31.96
CA LEU A 287 4.46 -3.26 31.36
C LEU A 287 4.40 -4.38 32.40
N PRO A 288 3.75 -5.53 32.10
CA PRO A 288 3.71 -6.68 32.97
C PRO A 288 5.12 -7.12 33.38
N GLY A 289 5.33 -7.41 34.68
CA GLY A 289 6.64 -7.80 35.22
C GLY A 289 7.65 -6.65 35.39
N GLY A 290 7.26 -5.38 35.20
CA GLY A 290 8.13 -4.21 35.40
C GLY A 290 9.28 -4.09 34.39
N VAL A 291 9.14 -4.71 33.21
CA VAL A 291 10.12 -4.63 32.13
C VAL A 291 9.99 -3.32 31.37
N SER A 292 11.07 -2.88 30.68
CA SER A 292 11.07 -1.65 29.87
C SER A 292 10.47 -1.84 28.48
N SER A 293 10.44 -3.08 27.96
CA SER A 293 9.85 -3.41 26.66
C SER A 293 9.22 -4.81 26.69
N TYR A 294 8.15 -4.99 25.92
CA TYR A 294 7.45 -6.26 25.78
C TYR A 294 7.92 -6.98 24.53
N ARG A 295 8.42 -8.21 24.67
CA ARG A 295 8.93 -8.99 23.53
C ARG A 295 7.81 -9.43 22.59
N VAL A 296 8.06 -9.44 21.26
CA VAL A 296 7.08 -9.89 20.27
C VAL A 296 6.82 -11.40 20.28
N ASP A 297 7.67 -12.20 20.93
CA ASP A 297 7.44 -13.62 21.24
C ASP A 297 6.66 -13.82 22.55
N GLY A 298 6.33 -12.75 23.26
CA GLY A 298 5.41 -12.75 24.37
C GLY A 298 3.98 -13.10 23.98
N GLY A 299 3.15 -13.44 24.97
CA GLY A 299 1.76 -13.83 24.70
C GLY A 299 1.63 -15.22 24.07
N ALA A 300 2.59 -16.11 24.25
CA ALA A 300 2.55 -17.49 23.77
C ALA A 300 1.36 -18.28 24.32
N GLN A 301 0.84 -17.91 25.47
CA GLN A 301 -0.38 -18.48 26.06
C GLN A 301 -1.63 -18.25 25.20
N PHE A 302 -1.60 -17.28 24.29
CA PHE A 302 -2.71 -16.94 23.38
C PHE A 302 -2.50 -17.48 21.96
N ASP A 303 -1.52 -18.40 21.77
CA ASP A 303 -1.17 -18.93 20.44
C ASP A 303 -2.37 -19.59 19.77
N PRO A 304 -2.76 -19.15 18.54
CA PRO A 304 -3.81 -19.80 17.75
C PRO A 304 -3.55 -21.30 17.51
N ALA A 305 -2.29 -21.71 17.43
CA ALA A 305 -1.90 -23.11 17.23
C ALA A 305 -1.87 -23.92 18.52
N GLY A 306 -1.88 -23.29 19.69
CA GLY A 306 -1.77 -23.95 20.99
C GLY A 306 -2.93 -24.88 21.33
N PHE A 307 -4.10 -24.72 20.71
CA PHE A 307 -5.26 -25.59 20.88
C PHE A 307 -5.18 -26.93 20.13
N GLN A 308 -4.21 -27.12 19.24
CA GLN A 308 -4.02 -28.38 18.52
C GLN A 308 -3.10 -29.38 19.24
N ALA A 309 -2.54 -29.01 20.38
CA ALA A 309 -1.51 -29.80 21.08
C ALA A 309 -2.00 -30.54 22.33
N SER A 310 -3.31 -30.74 22.51
CA SER A 310 -3.81 -31.67 23.54
C SER A 310 -4.30 -32.95 22.89
N PRO A 311 -3.60 -34.10 23.13
CA PRO A 311 -4.04 -35.40 22.66
C PRO A 311 -5.32 -35.89 23.37
#